data_a787524f48ce1037d9a460140ca4ca31
#
_entry.id   a787524f48ce1037d9a460140ca4ca31
#
_cell.length_a   1.000
_cell.length_b   1.000
_cell.length_c   1.000
_cell.angle_alpha   90.00
_cell.angle_beta   90.00
_cell.angle_gamma   90.00
#
_symmetry.space_group_name_H-M   'P 1'
#
loop_
_entity.id
_entity.type
_entity.pdbx_description
1 polymer ?
#
loop_
_entity_poly.entity_id
_entity_poly.type
_entity_poly.pdbx_seq_one_letter_code
_entity_poly.pdbx_strand_id
1 'polypeptide(L)'
;ARKFAEVSAKHFGYDRSEAPGAGAAGGLGYAFLQYFNAEARPGAELLLDESEFDALIQNADLVITGEGHSDRQTLMGKLPQRILEHVLKCKKSDKSHVACSQLARDCKSPESSFPLVWLVSGGVSDRQAMLDAGFDRAIQVTPEGMLLDEAMNPDVARNNIVKAIREQFAL
;
A
#
# COMPACT_ATOMS: atom_id res chain seq x y z
N ALA A 1 -19.16 24.54 -5.15
CA ALA A 1 -19.47 23.37 -4.31
C ALA A 1 -20.36 23.75 -3.13
N ARG A 2 -19.97 24.70 -2.23
CA ARG A 2 -20.72 25.02 -0.99
C ARG A 2 -22.19 25.37 -1.23
N LYS A 3 -22.48 26.33 -2.13
CA LYS A 3 -23.88 26.74 -2.44
C LYS A 3 -24.73 25.58 -2.99
N PHE A 4 -24.11 24.67 -3.74
CA PHE A 4 -24.82 23.47 -4.22
C PHE A 4 -25.17 22.53 -3.06
N ALA A 5 -24.24 22.32 -2.12
CA ALA A 5 -24.49 21.51 -0.93
C ALA A 5 -25.61 22.09 -0.06
N GLU A 6 -25.63 23.42 0.16
CA GLU A 6 -26.70 24.10 0.92
C GLU A 6 -28.09 23.92 0.29
N VAL A 7 -28.20 24.02 -1.04
CA VAL A 7 -29.47 23.82 -1.76
C VAL A 7 -29.90 22.35 -1.68
N SER A 8 -28.97 21.43 -1.87
CA SER A 8 -29.23 19.99 -1.80
C SER A 8 -29.67 19.58 -0.39
N ALA A 9 -29.00 20.09 0.64
CA ALA A 9 -29.35 19.81 2.03
C ALA A 9 -30.76 20.25 2.37
N LYS A 10 -31.18 21.42 1.88
CA LYS A 10 -32.58 21.90 2.04
C LYS A 10 -33.58 21.00 1.33
N HIS A 11 -33.25 20.47 0.16
CA HIS A 11 -34.12 19.59 -0.60
C HIS A 11 -34.29 18.22 0.04
N PHE A 12 -33.22 17.63 0.51
CA PHE A 12 -33.22 16.26 1.07
C PHE A 12 -33.45 16.19 2.58
N GLY A 13 -33.32 17.31 3.29
CA GLY A 13 -33.41 17.34 4.76
C GLY A 13 -32.21 16.79 5.50
N TYR A 14 -31.11 16.46 4.79
CA TYR A 14 -29.82 16.04 5.35
C TYR A 14 -28.68 16.57 4.49
N ASP A 15 -27.47 16.63 5.06
CA ASP A 15 -26.25 17.09 4.40
C ASP A 15 -25.11 16.10 4.60
N ARG A 16 -24.46 15.71 3.49
CA ARG A 16 -23.28 14.85 3.47
C ARG A 16 -22.01 15.56 2.99
N SER A 17 -22.01 16.91 2.99
CA SER A 17 -20.87 17.69 2.49
C SER A 17 -19.58 17.48 3.30
N GLU A 18 -19.71 17.16 4.58
CA GLU A 18 -18.57 16.88 5.46
C GLU A 18 -18.26 15.38 5.58
N ALA A 19 -18.99 14.52 4.86
CA ALA A 19 -18.73 13.11 4.89
C ALA A 19 -17.37 12.76 4.22
N PRO A 20 -16.62 11.76 4.74
CA PRO A 20 -15.41 11.29 4.09
C PRO A 20 -15.66 10.96 2.61
N GLY A 21 -14.80 11.47 1.72
CA GLY A 21 -14.95 11.27 0.28
C GLY A 21 -15.83 12.28 -0.44
N ALA A 22 -16.55 13.19 0.25
CA ALA A 22 -17.40 14.20 -0.40
C ALA A 22 -16.62 15.12 -1.35
N GLY A 23 -15.37 15.46 -1.02
CA GLY A 23 -14.50 16.29 -1.86
C GLY A 23 -13.85 15.55 -3.05
N ALA A 24 -13.98 14.24 -3.14
CA ALA A 24 -13.34 13.45 -4.19
C ALA A 24 -13.80 13.89 -5.59
N ALA A 25 -12.83 13.86 -6.54
CA ALA A 25 -13.06 14.26 -7.94
C ALA A 25 -13.75 15.63 -8.07
N GLY A 26 -13.26 16.62 -7.31
CA GLY A 26 -13.77 18.00 -7.37
C GLY A 26 -15.21 18.18 -6.85
N GLY A 27 -15.66 17.27 -5.97
CA GLY A 27 -17.02 17.30 -5.39
C GLY A 27 -18.00 16.31 -6.01
N LEU A 28 -17.57 15.49 -6.98
CA LEU A 28 -18.41 14.42 -7.52
C LEU A 28 -18.77 13.40 -6.43
N GLY A 29 -17.84 13.14 -5.50
CA GLY A 29 -18.10 12.30 -4.34
C GLY A 29 -19.30 12.76 -3.53
N TYR A 30 -19.46 14.06 -3.30
CA TYR A 30 -20.65 14.61 -2.65
C TYR A 30 -21.93 14.24 -3.40
N ALA A 31 -21.94 14.37 -4.73
CA ALA A 31 -23.11 14.04 -5.53
C ALA A 31 -23.53 12.57 -5.34
N PHE A 32 -22.58 11.64 -5.37
CA PHE A 32 -22.89 10.23 -5.13
C PHE A 32 -23.38 9.96 -3.71
N LEU A 33 -22.73 10.55 -2.71
CA LEU A 33 -23.14 10.41 -1.31
C LEU A 33 -24.53 10.99 -1.05
N GLN A 34 -24.82 12.20 -1.59
CA GLN A 34 -26.03 12.94 -1.30
C GLN A 34 -27.24 12.43 -2.07
N TYR A 35 -27.06 12.09 -3.35
CA TYR A 35 -28.18 11.81 -4.28
C TYR A 35 -28.41 10.32 -4.51
N PHE A 36 -27.36 9.49 -4.39
CA PHE A 36 -27.44 8.07 -4.69
C PHE A 36 -27.27 7.19 -3.46
N ASN A 37 -27.16 7.79 -2.29
CA ASN A 37 -26.89 7.07 -1.05
C ASN A 37 -25.67 6.13 -1.16
N ALA A 38 -24.65 6.55 -1.95
CA ALA A 38 -23.45 5.79 -2.13
C ALA A 38 -22.60 5.77 -0.86
N GLU A 39 -21.75 4.75 -0.74
CA GLU A 39 -20.72 4.66 0.28
C GLU A 39 -19.36 5.00 -0.34
N ALA A 40 -18.59 5.89 0.31
CA ALA A 40 -17.22 6.18 -0.08
C ALA A 40 -16.26 5.33 0.75
N ARG A 41 -15.46 4.51 0.06
CA ARG A 41 -14.44 3.66 0.69
C ARG A 41 -13.06 3.99 0.13
N PRO A 42 -11.96 3.89 0.93
CA PRO A 42 -10.61 3.97 0.39
C PRO A 42 -10.41 2.90 -0.70
N GLY A 43 -9.96 3.33 -1.89
CA GLY A 43 -9.84 2.43 -3.03
C GLY A 43 -8.90 1.26 -2.80
N ALA A 44 -7.82 1.47 -2.04
CA ALA A 44 -6.90 0.40 -1.65
C ALA A 44 -7.60 -0.69 -0.82
N GLU A 45 -8.38 -0.30 0.20
CA GLU A 45 -9.14 -1.24 1.03
C GLU A 45 -10.16 -2.03 0.20
N LEU A 46 -10.88 -1.34 -0.69
CA LEU A 46 -11.84 -2.00 -1.56
C LEU A 46 -11.17 -3.07 -2.44
N LEU A 47 -10.04 -2.75 -3.04
CA LEU A 47 -9.31 -3.70 -3.89
C LEU A 47 -8.71 -4.86 -3.09
N LEU A 48 -8.21 -4.62 -1.88
CA LEU A 48 -7.69 -5.68 -1.01
C LEU A 48 -8.81 -6.62 -0.56
N ASP A 49 -9.98 -6.09 -0.20
CA ASP A 49 -11.16 -6.89 0.16
C ASP A 49 -11.65 -7.73 -1.04
N GLU A 50 -11.86 -7.10 -2.21
CA GLU A 50 -12.36 -7.79 -3.42
C GLU A 50 -11.39 -8.86 -3.96
N SER A 51 -10.09 -8.68 -3.72
CA SER A 51 -9.07 -9.68 -4.09
C SER A 51 -8.90 -10.79 -3.05
N GLU A 52 -9.65 -10.77 -1.97
CA GLU A 52 -9.47 -11.67 -0.83
C GLU A 52 -8.00 -11.70 -0.34
N PHE A 53 -7.36 -10.52 -0.30
CA PHE A 53 -5.93 -10.37 -0.07
C PHE A 53 -5.46 -11.09 1.21
N ASP A 54 -6.25 -11.03 2.29
CA ASP A 54 -5.91 -11.68 3.55
C ASP A 54 -5.81 -13.22 3.41
N ALA A 55 -6.59 -13.83 2.51
CA ALA A 55 -6.47 -15.25 2.21
C ALA A 55 -5.22 -15.56 1.36
N LEU A 56 -4.89 -14.68 0.40
CA LEU A 56 -3.71 -14.85 -0.45
C LEU A 56 -2.40 -14.82 0.35
N ILE A 57 -2.31 -13.97 1.38
CA ILE A 57 -1.07 -13.82 2.16
C ILE A 57 -0.85 -14.91 3.21
N GLN A 58 -1.86 -15.73 3.53
CA GLN A 58 -1.72 -16.79 4.55
C GLN A 58 -0.61 -17.79 4.25
N ASN A 59 -0.42 -18.12 2.98
CA ASN A 59 0.59 -19.07 2.53
C ASN A 59 1.80 -18.41 1.84
N ALA A 60 1.91 -17.08 1.91
CA ALA A 60 3.02 -16.37 1.32
C ALA A 60 4.23 -16.34 2.25
N ASP A 61 5.42 -16.52 1.72
CA ASP A 61 6.68 -16.30 2.44
C ASP A 61 7.11 -14.85 2.38
N LEU A 62 6.75 -14.16 1.31
CA LEU A 62 7.17 -12.80 1.01
C LEU A 62 6.03 -12.06 0.29
N VAL A 63 5.72 -10.89 0.79
CA VAL A 63 4.84 -9.90 0.13
C VAL A 63 5.70 -8.74 -0.32
N ILE A 64 5.68 -8.44 -1.61
CA ILE A 64 6.37 -7.28 -2.19
C ILE A 64 5.32 -6.24 -2.56
N THR A 65 5.50 -5.03 -2.07
CA THR A 65 4.71 -3.87 -2.46
C THR A 65 5.62 -2.73 -2.89
N GLY A 66 5.09 -1.77 -3.62
CA GLY A 66 5.93 -0.67 -4.07
C GLY A 66 5.16 0.51 -4.63
N GLU A 67 5.92 1.56 -4.89
CA GLU A 67 5.46 2.79 -5.50
C GLU A 67 6.62 3.52 -6.20
N GLY A 68 6.33 4.63 -6.89
CA GLY A 68 7.36 5.40 -7.58
C GLY A 68 8.37 6.03 -6.61
N HIS A 69 7.89 6.60 -5.51
CA HIS A 69 8.73 7.24 -4.49
C HIS A 69 8.10 7.07 -3.11
N SER A 70 8.88 6.54 -2.18
CA SER A 70 8.48 6.32 -0.80
C SER A 70 9.09 7.35 0.14
N ASP A 71 8.22 7.98 0.91
CA ASP A 71 8.52 8.97 1.94
C ASP A 71 7.57 8.78 3.13
N ARG A 72 7.59 9.71 4.11
CA ARG A 72 6.67 9.66 5.25
C ARG A 72 5.18 9.68 4.86
N GLN A 73 4.83 10.21 3.68
CA GLN A 73 3.44 10.19 3.21
C GLN A 73 3.00 8.78 2.79
N THR A 74 3.94 7.90 2.44
CA THR A 74 3.66 6.47 2.23
C THR A 74 2.97 5.86 3.42
N LEU A 75 3.39 6.27 4.65
CA LEU A 75 2.83 5.82 5.93
C LEU A 75 1.54 6.57 6.35
N MET A 76 0.95 7.35 5.46
CA MET A 76 -0.28 8.10 5.68
C MET A 76 -1.49 7.49 4.94
N GLY A 77 -1.48 6.17 4.75
CA GLY A 77 -2.62 5.44 4.16
C GLY A 77 -2.49 5.14 2.67
N LYS A 78 -1.30 5.29 2.06
CA LYS A 78 -1.05 4.80 0.71
C LYS A 78 -1.04 3.27 0.65
N LEU A 79 -1.15 2.70 -0.55
CA LEU A 79 -1.25 1.26 -0.77
C LEU A 79 -0.16 0.44 -0.05
N PRO A 80 1.15 0.80 -0.06
CA PRO A 80 2.15 0.02 0.64
C PRO A 80 1.87 -0.11 2.14
N GLN A 81 1.42 0.96 2.78
CA GLN A 81 1.06 0.92 4.20
C GLN A 81 -0.16 0.03 4.44
N ARG A 82 -1.20 0.08 3.59
CA ARG A 82 -2.38 -0.76 3.74
C ARG A 82 -2.04 -2.25 3.64
N ILE A 83 -1.19 -2.61 2.67
CA ILE A 83 -0.66 -3.98 2.55
C ILE A 83 0.07 -4.41 3.82
N LEU A 84 0.95 -3.56 4.35
CA LEU A 84 1.66 -3.83 5.60
C LEU A 84 0.68 -4.04 6.77
N GLU A 85 -0.32 -3.17 6.91
CA GLU A 85 -1.34 -3.26 7.95
C GLU A 85 -2.13 -4.58 7.89
N HIS A 86 -2.50 -5.05 6.68
CA HIS A 86 -3.17 -6.34 6.50
C HIS A 86 -2.27 -7.50 6.95
N VAL A 87 -1.00 -7.53 6.53
CA VAL A 87 -0.06 -8.55 6.99
C VAL A 87 0.13 -8.53 8.51
N LEU A 88 0.25 -7.33 9.11
CA LEU A 88 0.40 -7.21 10.56
C LEU A 88 -0.87 -7.59 11.34
N LYS A 89 -2.06 -7.40 10.77
CA LYS A 89 -3.33 -7.89 11.36
C LYS A 89 -3.37 -9.42 11.36
N CYS A 90 -3.01 -10.06 10.24
CA CYS A 90 -2.93 -11.52 10.16
C CYS A 90 -1.93 -12.08 11.18
N LYS A 91 -0.78 -11.43 11.36
CA LYS A 91 0.21 -11.80 12.41
C LYS A 91 -0.38 -11.82 13.82
N LYS A 92 -1.35 -10.96 14.12
CA LYS A 92 -1.97 -10.86 15.45
C LYS A 92 -3.11 -11.85 15.67
N SER A 93 -3.79 -12.27 14.60
CA SER A 93 -4.97 -13.12 14.68
C SER A 93 -4.64 -14.62 14.75
N ASP A 94 -3.49 -15.03 14.24
CA ASP A 94 -3.13 -16.44 14.10
C ASP A 94 -1.93 -16.84 14.97
N LYS A 95 -2.23 -17.47 16.11
CA LYS A 95 -1.21 -18.07 16.99
C LYS A 95 -0.89 -19.53 16.63
N SER A 96 -1.36 -20.07 15.51
CA SER A 96 -1.43 -21.51 15.30
C SER A 96 -0.80 -22.11 14.04
N HIS A 97 -0.15 -21.36 13.15
CA HIS A 97 0.42 -21.98 11.94
C HIS A 97 1.94 -21.97 11.88
N VAL A 98 2.48 -23.18 11.95
CA VAL A 98 3.90 -23.52 11.67
C VAL A 98 3.94 -24.16 10.29
N ALA A 99 4.35 -23.43 9.27
CA ALA A 99 4.91 -24.02 8.06
C ALA A 99 5.76 -22.98 7.32
N CYS A 100 7.05 -23.21 7.28
CA CYS A 100 8.01 -22.34 6.59
C CYS A 100 8.54 -23.06 5.35
N SER A 101 8.46 -22.43 4.19
CA SER A 101 9.10 -22.93 2.97
C SER A 101 10.62 -22.74 3.00
N GLN A 102 11.35 -23.50 2.17
CA GLN A 102 12.82 -23.52 2.19
C GLN A 102 13.48 -22.20 1.79
N LEU A 103 12.80 -21.38 0.97
CA LEU A 103 13.30 -20.07 0.49
C LEU A 103 13.40 -19.00 1.58
N ALA A 104 12.60 -19.12 2.64
CA ALA A 104 12.58 -18.14 3.73
C ALA A 104 13.65 -18.37 4.81
N ARG A 105 14.39 -19.48 4.75
CA ARG A 105 15.35 -19.88 5.82
C ARG A 105 16.52 -18.93 5.99
N ASP A 106 16.93 -18.24 4.92
CA ASP A 106 18.07 -17.31 4.98
C ASP A 106 17.68 -15.90 5.43
N CYS A 107 16.36 -15.62 5.54
CA CYS A 107 15.83 -14.28 5.82
C CYS A 107 14.97 -14.17 7.07
N LYS A 108 14.50 -15.29 7.65
CA LYS A 108 13.62 -15.29 8.84
C LYS A 108 14.36 -15.79 10.08
N SER A 109 14.08 -15.16 11.22
CA SER A 109 14.27 -15.83 12.51
C SER A 109 13.32 -17.03 12.59
N PRO A 110 13.71 -18.14 13.25
CA PRO A 110 12.92 -19.38 13.30
C PRO A 110 11.53 -19.25 13.95
N GLU A 111 11.15 -18.08 14.40
CA GLU A 111 9.92 -17.81 15.15
C GLU A 111 8.80 -17.12 14.35
N SER A 112 9.00 -16.69 13.08
CA SER A 112 8.00 -15.97 12.33
C SER A 112 7.32 -16.85 11.28
N SER A 113 6.07 -17.24 11.53
CA SER A 113 5.20 -17.97 10.59
C SER A 113 4.48 -17.07 9.56
N PHE A 114 4.85 -15.80 9.46
CA PHE A 114 4.18 -14.82 8.60
C PHE A 114 5.09 -14.29 7.50
N PRO A 115 4.51 -13.84 6.37
CA PRO A 115 5.31 -13.34 5.26
C PRO A 115 6.16 -12.14 5.66
N LEU A 116 7.36 -12.05 5.10
CA LEU A 116 8.15 -10.82 5.07
C LEU A 116 7.43 -9.80 4.20
N VAL A 117 7.56 -8.52 4.53
CA VAL A 117 7.00 -7.42 3.71
C VAL A 117 8.14 -6.53 3.22
N TRP A 118 8.37 -6.54 1.91
CA TRP A 118 9.37 -5.68 1.29
C TRP A 118 8.71 -4.52 0.56
N LEU A 119 9.20 -3.31 0.84
CA LEU A 119 8.88 -2.11 0.09
C LEU A 119 9.92 -1.92 -1.01
N VAL A 120 9.49 -1.89 -2.26
CA VAL A 120 10.34 -1.68 -3.44
C VAL A 120 9.89 -0.41 -4.14
N SER A 121 10.74 0.60 -4.20
CA SER A 121 10.38 1.91 -4.73
C SER A 121 11.44 2.49 -5.64
N GLY A 122 11.04 3.33 -6.58
CA GLY A 122 11.96 4.09 -7.41
C GLY A 122 12.95 4.88 -6.56
N GLY A 123 12.47 5.65 -5.58
CA GLY A 123 13.26 6.33 -4.57
C GLY A 123 12.74 6.08 -3.16
N VAL A 124 13.62 6.11 -2.16
CA VAL A 124 13.28 5.99 -0.74
C VAL A 124 13.95 7.12 0.04
N SER A 125 13.17 8.12 0.46
CA SER A 125 13.69 9.30 1.17
C SER A 125 13.96 9.04 2.66
N ASP A 126 13.18 8.19 3.30
CA ASP A 126 13.30 7.90 4.76
C ASP A 126 13.20 6.39 4.98
N ARG A 127 14.30 5.70 4.67
CA ARG A 127 14.37 4.24 4.82
C ARG A 127 14.10 3.79 6.24
N GLN A 128 14.63 4.53 7.23
CA GLN A 128 14.47 4.15 8.63
C GLN A 128 13.02 4.20 9.07
N ALA A 129 12.27 5.23 8.66
CA ALA A 129 10.84 5.31 8.95
C ALA A 129 10.05 4.13 8.36
N MET A 130 10.43 3.62 7.18
CA MET A 130 9.80 2.43 6.59
C MET A 130 10.08 1.18 7.43
N LEU A 131 11.32 0.99 7.87
CA LEU A 131 11.69 -0.15 8.73
C LEU A 131 11.00 -0.06 10.11
N ASP A 132 10.96 1.12 10.71
CA ASP A 132 10.27 1.37 11.99
C ASP A 132 8.77 1.14 11.91
N ALA A 133 8.17 1.37 10.74
CA ALA A 133 6.75 1.08 10.48
C ALA A 133 6.46 -0.42 10.39
N GLY A 134 7.48 -1.27 10.15
CA GLY A 134 7.35 -2.72 10.13
C GLY A 134 7.64 -3.38 8.78
N PHE A 135 8.11 -2.65 7.76
CA PHE A 135 8.66 -3.27 6.56
C PHE A 135 9.97 -3.98 6.90
N ASP A 136 10.11 -5.22 6.46
CA ASP A 136 11.34 -5.99 6.68
C ASP A 136 12.50 -5.48 5.81
N ARG A 137 12.19 -4.92 4.64
CA ARG A 137 13.15 -4.21 3.78
C ARG A 137 12.48 -3.03 3.07
N ALA A 138 13.24 -1.96 2.87
CA ALA A 138 12.91 -0.84 2.01
C ALA A 138 14.01 -0.69 0.96
N ILE A 139 13.67 -1.03 -0.29
CA ILE A 139 14.62 -1.19 -1.40
C ILE A 139 14.41 -0.07 -2.39
N GLN A 140 15.45 0.74 -2.59
CA GLN A 140 15.48 1.72 -3.67
C GLN A 140 16.02 1.06 -4.93
N VAL A 141 15.27 1.17 -6.03
CA VAL A 141 15.65 0.56 -7.31
C VAL A 141 16.39 1.52 -8.25
N THR A 142 16.16 2.82 -8.14
CA THR A 142 16.87 3.82 -8.92
C THR A 142 18.25 4.05 -8.31
N PRO A 143 19.34 3.83 -9.05
CA PRO A 143 20.69 4.13 -8.58
C PRO A 143 20.86 5.61 -8.19
N GLU A 144 21.70 5.88 -7.21
CA GLU A 144 22.04 7.25 -6.84
C GLU A 144 22.63 8.02 -8.03
N GLY A 145 22.19 9.24 -8.22
CA GLY A 145 22.64 10.11 -9.29
C GLY A 145 22.01 9.88 -10.67
N MET A 146 21.18 8.87 -10.85
CA MET A 146 20.41 8.67 -12.08
C MET A 146 19.33 9.74 -12.20
N LEU A 147 19.23 10.36 -13.39
CA LEU A 147 18.19 11.37 -13.67
C LEU A 147 16.81 10.72 -13.72
N LEU A 148 15.77 11.45 -13.30
CA LEU A 148 14.41 10.96 -13.25
C LEU A 148 13.91 10.50 -14.64
N ASP A 149 14.18 11.27 -15.68
CA ASP A 149 13.78 10.94 -17.05
C ASP A 149 14.41 9.62 -17.54
N GLU A 150 15.66 9.36 -17.17
CA GLU A 150 16.33 8.10 -17.44
C GLU A 150 15.73 6.96 -16.62
N ALA A 151 15.50 7.18 -15.33
CA ALA A 151 14.89 6.19 -14.44
C ALA A 151 13.47 5.80 -14.85
N MET A 152 12.72 6.72 -15.46
CA MET A 152 11.36 6.49 -15.96
C MET A 152 11.31 5.76 -17.32
N ASN A 153 12.44 5.58 -18.00
CA ASN A 153 12.49 4.73 -19.20
C ASN A 153 12.12 3.30 -18.81
N PRO A 154 11.13 2.66 -19.46
CA PRO A 154 10.62 1.34 -19.08
C PRO A 154 11.69 0.25 -19.02
N ASP A 155 12.64 0.24 -19.97
CA ASP A 155 13.69 -0.77 -20.02
C ASP A 155 14.72 -0.55 -18.90
N VAL A 156 15.08 0.71 -18.61
CA VAL A 156 15.98 1.07 -17.51
C VAL A 156 15.32 0.73 -16.17
N ALA A 157 14.08 1.13 -15.96
CA ALA A 157 13.32 0.83 -14.75
C ALA A 157 13.22 -0.68 -14.50
N ARG A 158 12.88 -1.46 -15.53
CA ARG A 158 12.83 -2.93 -15.46
C ARG A 158 14.17 -3.53 -15.03
N ASN A 159 15.26 -3.10 -15.69
CA ASN A 159 16.60 -3.60 -15.38
C ASN A 159 17.03 -3.24 -13.95
N ASN A 160 16.73 -2.02 -13.51
CA ASN A 160 17.01 -1.57 -12.15
C ASN A 160 16.23 -2.41 -11.11
N ILE A 161 14.94 -2.69 -11.34
CA ILE A 161 14.14 -3.54 -10.47
C ILE A 161 14.74 -4.95 -10.39
N VAL A 162 15.03 -5.57 -11.54
CA VAL A 162 15.61 -6.93 -11.59
C VAL A 162 16.93 -6.98 -10.84
N LYS A 163 17.81 -5.99 -11.06
CA LYS A 163 19.11 -5.91 -10.38
C LYS A 163 18.93 -5.77 -8.87
N ALA A 164 18.14 -4.79 -8.43
CA ALA A 164 17.93 -4.51 -7.01
C ALA A 164 17.33 -5.73 -6.28
N ILE A 165 16.41 -6.45 -6.90
CA ILE A 165 15.81 -7.65 -6.30
C ILE A 165 16.81 -8.82 -6.28
N ARG A 166 17.57 -9.05 -7.34
CA ARG A 166 18.60 -10.11 -7.33
C ARG A 166 19.63 -9.93 -6.23
N GLU A 167 20.06 -8.70 -5.99
CA GLU A 167 21.02 -8.38 -4.92
C GLU A 167 20.48 -8.75 -3.51
N GLN A 168 19.15 -8.80 -3.33
CA GLN A 168 18.54 -9.17 -2.05
C GLN A 168 18.59 -10.68 -1.77
N PHE A 169 18.66 -11.49 -2.81
CA PHE A 169 18.69 -12.95 -2.67
C PHE A 169 20.12 -13.54 -2.72
N ALA A 170 21.15 -12.68 -2.82
CA ALA A 170 22.56 -13.09 -2.90
C ALA A 170 22.83 -14.17 -3.97
N LEU A 171 22.16 -14.05 -5.12
CA LEU A 171 22.29 -14.95 -6.26
C LEU A 171 23.32 -14.45 -7.28
#